data_2a7150852baebb81f31a12eec46602e9
#
_entry.id   2a7150852baebb81f31a12eec46602e9
#
_cell.length_a   1.000
_cell.length_b   1.000
_cell.length_c   1.000
_cell.angle_alpha   90.00
_cell.angle_beta   90.00
_cell.angle_gamma   90.00
#
_symmetry.space_group_name_H-M   'P 1'
#
loop_
_entity.id
_entity.type
_entity.pdbx_description
1 polymer ?
#
loop_
_entity_poly.entity_id
_entity_poly.type
_entity_poly.pdbx_seq_one_letter_code
_entity_poly.pdbx_strand_id
1 'polypeptide(L)'
;NQSGFCSYDPGFANTAGCQSAISWIDTENSVLLHRGYPVDQLARQCDFLEVAYIMLNGDAPDEASYQTFRETITRHTLVHEQIARMCSGFRRDSHPMALMCALVGALAAFYHDVLDVENPQHRALAATRLLSKMPTIAAMSYKYTIEQPAAYPRNDLSYAGNFLQMLFAIPAEKYVLNPVIEQAMNQILVLHADHGQCASTTTVRAAGSSGANLFACVAAGLASLWGPMHGGANESSMRMLEEIESVDQVPAFLRQAKRDPQAFRRLGFGNSRYRHRDPRADILRETSHRVLAEVGMSDRLLQVAMALEDVALTDPYFVDNGLSPSVDFYTAVILKAMNLPSSMFAVVTAVGRTVGWVAHWNEMHQAPLTIYRPRQIYVGEGYRDYVSRRGERSAELR
;
A
#
# COMPACT_ATOMS: atom_id res chain seq x y z
N ASN A 1 7.73 -22.86 -27.07
CA ASN A 1 6.55 -23.62 -26.71
C ASN A 1 6.34 -24.76 -27.70
N GLN A 2 6.65 -25.97 -27.31
CA GLN A 2 6.56 -27.16 -28.18
C GLN A 2 5.11 -27.52 -28.57
N SER A 3 4.11 -27.13 -27.77
CA SER A 3 2.69 -27.44 -28.01
C SER A 3 1.98 -26.44 -28.91
N GLY A 4 2.52 -25.23 -29.13
CA GLY A 4 1.83 -24.16 -29.84
C GLY A 4 0.68 -23.49 -29.07
N PHE A 5 0.30 -23.98 -27.88
CA PHE A 5 -0.77 -23.45 -27.06
C PHE A 5 -0.24 -22.51 -25.96
N CYS A 6 -1.03 -21.51 -25.59
CA CYS A 6 -0.83 -20.72 -24.36
C CYS A 6 -2.18 -20.61 -23.63
N SER A 7 -2.15 -20.55 -22.29
CA SER A 7 -3.34 -20.24 -21.50
C SER A 7 -3.64 -18.74 -21.59
N TYR A 8 -4.92 -18.42 -21.70
CA TYR A 8 -5.41 -17.04 -21.59
C TYR A 8 -6.08 -16.87 -20.23
N ASP A 9 -5.42 -16.12 -19.34
CA ASP A 9 -5.86 -15.89 -17.97
C ASP A 9 -5.71 -14.40 -17.63
N PRO A 10 -6.69 -13.57 -18.08
CA PRO A 10 -6.64 -12.14 -17.82
C PRO A 10 -6.71 -11.86 -16.31
N GLY A 11 -5.73 -11.07 -15.82
CA GLY A 11 -5.62 -10.74 -14.40
C GLY A 11 -4.92 -11.81 -13.56
N PHE A 12 -4.37 -12.87 -14.15
CA PHE A 12 -3.64 -13.95 -13.46
C PHE A 12 -4.46 -14.63 -12.35
N ALA A 13 -5.76 -14.83 -12.58
CA ALA A 13 -6.67 -15.38 -11.57
C ALA A 13 -6.30 -16.82 -11.19
N ASN A 14 -5.81 -17.61 -12.17
CA ASN A 14 -5.48 -19.03 -12.03
C ASN A 14 -4.02 -19.35 -12.37
N THR A 15 -3.20 -18.33 -12.64
CA THR A 15 -1.82 -18.51 -13.06
C THR A 15 -0.87 -17.94 -12.02
N ALA A 16 0.00 -18.79 -11.44
CA ALA A 16 1.06 -18.34 -10.54
C ALA A 16 2.20 -17.71 -11.35
N GLY A 17 2.54 -16.44 -11.03
CA GLY A 17 3.65 -15.72 -11.66
C GLY A 17 5.00 -15.97 -11.00
N CYS A 18 5.02 -16.49 -9.77
CA CYS A 18 6.26 -16.79 -9.02
C CYS A 18 6.00 -17.78 -7.90
N GLN A 19 7.09 -18.33 -7.36
CA GLN A 19 7.10 -18.94 -6.03
C GLN A 19 7.52 -17.88 -5.01
N SER A 20 6.98 -17.93 -3.79
CA SER A 20 7.31 -17.02 -2.71
C SER A 20 7.11 -17.68 -1.35
N ALA A 21 8.05 -17.41 -0.43
CA ALA A 21 7.97 -17.82 0.97
C ALA A 21 7.62 -16.65 1.91
N ILE A 22 7.16 -15.50 1.37
CA ILE A 22 6.93 -14.29 2.16
C ILE A 22 5.57 -14.31 2.81
N SER A 23 4.50 -14.45 2.02
CA SER A 23 3.15 -14.50 2.55
C SER A 23 2.35 -15.67 1.98
N TRP A 24 1.57 -16.31 2.83
CA TRP A 24 0.62 -17.34 2.45
C TRP A 24 -0.80 -16.91 2.82
N ILE A 25 -1.71 -17.02 1.84
CA ILE A 25 -3.12 -16.68 1.99
C ILE A 25 -3.91 -17.98 1.86
N ASP A 26 -4.51 -18.43 2.94
CA ASP A 26 -5.50 -19.50 2.94
C ASP A 26 -6.89 -18.88 2.80
N THR A 27 -7.42 -18.99 1.59
CA THR A 27 -8.72 -18.42 1.23
C THR A 27 -9.88 -19.12 1.91
N GLU A 28 -9.76 -20.44 2.14
CA GLU A 28 -10.82 -21.27 2.74
C GLU A 28 -10.92 -21.07 4.24
N ASN A 29 -9.78 -21.04 4.94
CA ASN A 29 -9.73 -20.91 6.40
C ASN A 29 -9.57 -19.44 6.87
N SER A 30 -9.52 -18.49 5.94
CA SER A 30 -9.34 -17.05 6.26
C SER A 30 -8.08 -16.80 7.09
N VAL A 31 -6.94 -17.35 6.65
CA VAL A 31 -5.63 -17.18 7.31
C VAL A 31 -4.69 -16.41 6.41
N LEU A 32 -3.97 -15.45 7.00
CA LEU A 32 -2.86 -14.75 6.37
C LEU A 32 -1.61 -14.96 7.24
N LEU A 33 -0.57 -15.53 6.64
CA LEU A 33 0.72 -15.70 7.29
C LEU A 33 1.78 -14.82 6.63
N HIS A 34 2.66 -14.23 7.44
CA HIS A 34 3.92 -13.64 7.00
C HIS A 34 5.07 -14.48 7.51
N ARG A 35 5.86 -15.07 6.60
CA ARG A 35 6.95 -16.00 6.94
C ARG A 35 6.52 -17.13 7.89
N GLY A 36 5.26 -17.58 7.81
CA GLY A 36 4.68 -18.60 8.67
C GLY A 36 4.02 -18.07 9.95
N TYR A 37 4.19 -16.81 10.31
CA TYR A 37 3.57 -16.20 11.48
C TYR A 37 2.18 -15.64 11.12
N PRO A 38 1.12 -15.96 11.93
CA PRO A 38 -0.21 -15.41 11.71
C PRO A 38 -0.25 -13.89 11.87
N VAL A 39 -0.86 -13.20 10.92
CA VAL A 39 -0.89 -11.73 10.88
C VAL A 39 -1.60 -11.11 12.08
N ASP A 40 -2.58 -11.79 12.63
CA ASP A 40 -3.31 -11.37 13.83
C ASP A 40 -2.42 -11.40 15.08
N GLN A 41 -1.52 -12.40 15.22
CA GLN A 41 -0.54 -12.44 16.29
C GLN A 41 0.50 -11.33 16.12
N LEU A 42 1.03 -11.15 14.91
CA LEU A 42 1.98 -10.09 14.64
C LEU A 42 1.40 -8.70 14.95
N ALA A 43 0.18 -8.43 14.54
CA ALA A 43 -0.46 -7.13 14.77
C ALA A 43 -0.78 -6.84 16.25
N ARG A 44 -0.91 -7.87 17.07
CA ARG A 44 -1.20 -7.71 18.51
C ARG A 44 0.06 -7.65 19.36
N GLN A 45 1.17 -8.28 18.94
CA GLN A 45 2.34 -8.53 19.77
C GLN A 45 3.60 -7.79 19.32
N CYS A 46 3.70 -7.45 18.01
CA CYS A 46 4.90 -6.87 17.42
C CYS A 46 4.73 -5.40 17.08
N ASP A 47 5.83 -4.66 17.09
CA ASP A 47 5.88 -3.39 16.38
C ASP A 47 6.18 -3.61 14.89
N PHE A 48 6.04 -2.54 14.10
CA PHE A 48 6.21 -2.63 12.65
C PHE A 48 7.65 -3.01 12.25
N LEU A 49 8.67 -2.57 12.99
CA LEU A 49 10.07 -2.91 12.68
C LEU A 49 10.39 -4.37 12.97
N GLU A 50 9.77 -4.96 13.98
CA GLU A 50 9.89 -6.39 14.24
C GLU A 50 9.29 -7.21 13.10
N VAL A 51 8.09 -6.83 12.63
CA VAL A 51 7.47 -7.46 11.45
C VAL A 51 8.31 -7.22 10.19
N ALA A 52 8.88 -6.03 10.03
CA ALA A 52 9.78 -5.74 8.92
C ALA A 52 11.04 -6.63 8.95
N TYR A 53 11.60 -6.86 10.12
CA TYR A 53 12.72 -7.79 10.30
C TYR A 53 12.34 -9.21 9.86
N ILE A 54 11.20 -9.72 10.37
CA ILE A 54 10.67 -11.05 10.00
C ILE A 54 10.51 -11.17 8.49
N MET A 55 9.88 -10.19 7.86
CA MET A 55 9.64 -10.19 6.42
C MET A 55 10.92 -10.25 5.60
N LEU A 56 11.96 -9.52 6.01
CA LEU A 56 13.22 -9.40 5.29
C LEU A 56 14.18 -10.57 5.56
N ASN A 57 14.21 -11.10 6.79
CA ASN A 57 15.18 -12.10 7.22
C ASN A 57 14.60 -13.52 7.35
N GLY A 58 13.27 -13.66 7.43
CA GLY A 58 12.58 -14.96 7.39
C GLY A 58 12.17 -15.50 8.74
N ASP A 59 12.71 -14.97 9.84
CA ASP A 59 12.42 -15.42 11.20
C ASP A 59 12.37 -14.25 12.20
N ALA A 60 11.80 -14.48 13.38
CA ALA A 60 11.73 -13.48 14.44
C ALA A 60 13.15 -13.13 14.97
N PRO A 61 13.44 -11.84 15.24
CA PRO A 61 14.72 -11.44 15.77
C PRO A 61 14.87 -11.82 17.24
N ASP A 62 16.09 -12.10 17.67
CA ASP A 62 16.44 -11.95 19.09
C ASP A 62 16.57 -10.46 19.44
N GLU A 63 16.66 -10.15 20.73
CA GLU A 63 16.72 -8.76 21.22
C GLU A 63 17.91 -7.98 20.61
N ALA A 64 19.08 -8.59 20.51
CA ALA A 64 20.27 -7.93 19.99
C ALA A 64 20.15 -7.60 18.48
N SER A 65 19.61 -8.53 17.70
CA SER A 65 19.33 -8.38 16.28
C SER A 65 18.26 -7.32 16.04
N TYR A 66 17.19 -7.34 16.87
CA TYR A 66 16.15 -6.33 16.79
C TYR A 66 16.69 -4.92 17.07
N GLN A 67 17.45 -4.73 18.14
CA GLN A 67 18.01 -3.43 18.48
C GLN A 67 18.96 -2.92 17.39
N THR A 68 19.81 -3.79 16.85
CA THR A 68 20.70 -3.44 15.73
C THR A 68 19.92 -2.99 14.49
N PHE A 69 18.87 -3.73 14.15
CA PHE A 69 18.02 -3.39 13.02
C PHE A 69 17.29 -2.06 13.23
N ARG A 70 16.67 -1.89 14.40
CA ARG A 70 15.98 -0.65 14.80
C ARG A 70 16.90 0.56 14.73
N GLU A 71 18.11 0.49 15.30
CA GLU A 71 19.10 1.56 15.23
C GLU A 71 19.49 1.87 13.77
N THR A 72 19.69 0.83 12.97
CA THR A 72 20.05 0.98 11.57
C THR A 72 18.96 1.74 10.80
N ILE A 73 17.69 1.35 10.96
CA ILE A 73 16.55 2.04 10.35
C ILE A 73 16.47 3.49 10.83
N THR A 74 16.55 3.70 12.14
CA THR A 74 16.43 5.03 12.78
C THR A 74 17.49 6.02 12.27
N ARG A 75 18.72 5.55 12.05
CA ARG A 75 19.84 6.40 11.56
C ARG A 75 19.76 6.75 10.06
N HIS A 76 18.85 6.13 9.29
CA HIS A 76 18.68 6.35 7.85
C HIS A 76 17.40 7.11 7.46
N THR A 77 16.66 7.66 8.43
CA THR A 77 15.34 8.29 8.20
C THR A 77 15.42 9.63 7.45
N LEU A 78 16.51 10.40 7.60
CA LEU A 78 16.68 11.66 6.91
C LEU A 78 16.80 11.47 5.39
N VAL A 79 16.12 12.31 4.64
CA VAL A 79 16.30 12.45 3.18
C VAL A 79 17.26 13.58 2.85
N HIS A 80 17.87 13.53 1.68
CA HIS A 80 18.73 14.61 1.21
C HIS A 80 17.92 15.89 0.99
N GLU A 81 18.43 17.07 1.39
CA GLU A 81 17.71 18.35 1.29
C GLU A 81 17.24 18.68 -0.13
N GLN A 82 17.93 18.20 -1.17
CA GLN A 82 17.49 18.38 -2.55
C GLN A 82 16.19 17.60 -2.85
N ILE A 83 15.93 16.47 -2.18
CA ILE A 83 14.66 15.74 -2.28
C ILE A 83 13.52 16.63 -1.77
N ALA A 84 13.71 17.31 -0.62
CA ALA A 84 12.72 18.24 -0.10
C ALA A 84 12.48 19.43 -1.08
N ARG A 85 13.53 19.93 -1.71
CA ARG A 85 13.42 21.02 -2.71
C ARG A 85 12.69 20.58 -3.98
N MET A 86 12.75 19.30 -4.37
CA MET A 86 12.00 18.78 -5.52
C MET A 86 10.49 18.96 -5.35
N CYS A 87 9.97 18.97 -4.12
CA CYS A 87 8.55 19.21 -3.89
C CYS A 87 8.10 20.56 -4.47
N SER A 88 8.96 21.60 -4.45
CA SER A 88 8.64 22.92 -4.99
C SER A 88 8.39 22.96 -6.51
N GLY A 89 8.76 21.89 -7.23
CA GLY A 89 8.46 21.71 -8.65
C GLY A 89 7.05 21.19 -8.93
N PHE A 90 6.31 20.79 -7.91
CA PHE A 90 4.94 20.31 -8.05
C PHE A 90 3.92 21.39 -7.68
N ARG A 91 2.70 21.22 -8.17
CA ARG A 91 1.57 22.04 -7.72
C ARG A 91 1.21 21.70 -6.28
N ARG A 92 0.75 22.69 -5.52
CA ARG A 92 0.32 22.49 -4.12
C ARG A 92 -0.91 21.60 -3.98
N ASP A 93 -1.80 21.65 -4.96
CA ASP A 93 -3.00 20.81 -5.04
C ASP A 93 -2.76 19.41 -5.62
N SER A 94 -1.49 19.01 -5.78
CA SER A 94 -1.13 17.67 -6.25
C SER A 94 -1.50 16.59 -5.23
N HIS A 95 -1.91 15.43 -5.72
CA HIS A 95 -2.14 14.28 -4.85
C HIS A 95 -0.82 13.79 -4.23
N PRO A 96 -0.73 13.54 -2.90
CA PRO A 96 0.50 13.11 -2.23
C PRO A 96 1.16 11.86 -2.84
N MET A 97 0.38 10.92 -3.36
CA MET A 97 0.92 9.74 -4.06
C MET A 97 1.70 10.10 -5.33
N ALA A 98 1.33 11.18 -6.04
CA ALA A 98 2.10 11.64 -7.20
C ALA A 98 3.50 12.11 -6.79
N LEU A 99 3.59 12.87 -5.69
CA LEU A 99 4.87 13.28 -5.12
C LEU A 99 5.69 12.05 -4.69
N MET A 100 5.07 11.10 -3.97
CA MET A 100 5.75 9.89 -3.53
C MET A 100 6.33 9.09 -4.70
N CYS A 101 5.57 8.87 -5.78
CA CYS A 101 6.08 8.16 -6.96
C CYS A 101 7.34 8.84 -7.53
N ALA A 102 7.30 10.16 -7.65
CA ALA A 102 8.44 10.93 -8.18
C ALA A 102 9.64 10.94 -7.24
N LEU A 103 9.42 11.20 -5.94
CA LEU A 103 10.48 11.34 -4.95
C LEU A 103 11.17 9.99 -4.65
N VAL A 104 10.41 8.90 -4.58
CA VAL A 104 10.97 7.56 -4.39
C VAL A 104 11.79 7.15 -5.61
N GLY A 105 11.30 7.39 -6.83
CA GLY A 105 12.08 7.16 -8.05
C GLY A 105 13.36 7.99 -8.10
N ALA A 106 13.31 9.23 -7.63
CA ALA A 106 14.47 10.11 -7.57
C ALA A 106 15.57 9.63 -6.59
N LEU A 107 15.24 8.80 -5.58
CA LEU A 107 16.25 8.26 -4.66
C LEU A 107 17.39 7.56 -5.40
N ALA A 108 17.14 6.95 -6.56
CA ALA A 108 18.18 6.32 -7.37
C ALA A 108 19.28 7.30 -7.82
N ALA A 109 18.91 8.57 -8.04
CA ALA A 109 19.87 9.61 -8.41
C ALA A 109 20.72 10.12 -7.22
N PHE A 110 20.23 9.94 -5.98
CA PHE A 110 20.94 10.34 -4.75
C PHE A 110 21.74 9.21 -4.12
N TYR A 111 21.38 7.96 -4.40
CA TYR A 111 21.98 6.75 -3.80
C TYR A 111 22.51 5.80 -4.89
N HIS A 112 23.20 6.37 -5.89
CA HIS A 112 23.80 5.63 -7.00
C HIS A 112 24.88 4.63 -6.57
N ASP A 113 25.38 4.75 -5.35
CA ASP A 113 26.35 3.84 -4.72
C ASP A 113 25.78 2.46 -4.37
N VAL A 114 24.46 2.25 -4.48
CA VAL A 114 23.78 1.00 -4.11
C VAL A 114 22.84 0.48 -5.20
N LEU A 115 23.08 0.82 -6.46
CA LEU A 115 22.22 0.42 -7.57
C LEU A 115 22.57 -0.93 -8.20
N ASP A 116 23.70 -1.52 -7.87
CA ASP A 116 24.09 -2.83 -8.34
C ASP A 116 23.24 -3.91 -7.67
N VAL A 117 22.28 -4.46 -8.44
CA VAL A 117 21.32 -5.45 -7.95
C VAL A 117 21.94 -6.84 -7.76
N GLU A 118 23.10 -7.11 -8.35
CA GLU A 118 23.81 -8.38 -8.16
C GLU A 118 24.58 -8.40 -6.84
N ASN A 119 24.92 -7.23 -6.29
CA ASN A 119 25.63 -7.11 -5.02
C ASN A 119 24.67 -7.19 -3.81
N PRO A 120 24.76 -8.23 -2.95
CA PRO A 120 23.89 -8.38 -1.79
C PRO A 120 23.95 -7.22 -0.78
N GLN A 121 25.14 -6.62 -0.61
CA GLN A 121 25.35 -5.49 0.31
C GLN A 121 24.63 -4.24 -0.22
N HIS A 122 24.68 -3.99 -1.53
CA HIS A 122 23.95 -2.89 -2.16
C HIS A 122 22.44 -3.09 -2.01
N ARG A 123 21.93 -4.32 -2.22
CA ARG A 123 20.51 -4.64 -2.02
C ARG A 123 20.08 -4.38 -0.57
N ALA A 124 20.85 -4.85 0.41
CA ALA A 124 20.55 -4.67 1.82
C ALA A 124 20.53 -3.18 2.22
N LEU A 125 21.52 -2.41 1.76
CA LEU A 125 21.60 -0.97 2.06
C LEU A 125 20.51 -0.18 1.32
N ALA A 126 20.17 -0.52 0.09
CA ALA A 126 19.06 0.09 -0.65
C ALA A 126 17.72 -0.19 0.07
N ALA A 127 17.50 -1.43 0.54
CA ALA A 127 16.32 -1.83 1.32
C ALA A 127 16.22 -1.02 2.63
N THR A 128 17.32 -0.93 3.38
CA THR A 128 17.39 -0.12 4.60
C THR A 128 17.06 1.35 4.35
N ARG A 129 17.70 1.96 3.34
CA ARG A 129 17.46 3.37 2.98
C ARG A 129 16.01 3.62 2.58
N LEU A 130 15.43 2.74 1.79
CA LEU A 130 14.06 2.89 1.32
C LEU A 130 13.07 2.77 2.49
N LEU A 131 13.17 1.69 3.28
CA LEU A 131 12.28 1.45 4.42
C LEU A 131 12.35 2.62 5.43
N SER A 132 13.56 3.11 5.73
CA SER A 132 13.76 4.21 6.67
C SER A 132 13.20 5.54 6.18
N LYS A 133 13.29 5.83 4.87
CA LYS A 133 12.92 7.13 4.29
C LYS A 133 11.47 7.21 3.84
N MET A 134 10.80 6.09 3.70
CA MET A 134 9.42 6.07 3.19
C MET A 134 8.47 6.91 4.06
N PRO A 135 8.46 6.82 5.41
CA PRO A 135 7.61 7.69 6.24
C PRO A 135 7.96 9.17 6.09
N THR A 136 9.26 9.49 5.96
CA THR A 136 9.71 10.89 5.81
C THR A 136 9.23 11.48 4.48
N ILE A 137 9.35 10.72 3.39
CA ILE A 137 8.87 11.14 2.06
C ILE A 137 7.33 11.28 2.08
N ALA A 138 6.63 10.35 2.71
CA ALA A 138 5.18 10.38 2.84
C ALA A 138 4.69 11.61 3.61
N ALA A 139 5.28 11.86 4.78
CA ALA A 139 4.93 13.02 5.60
C ALA A 139 5.30 14.34 4.92
N MET A 140 6.46 14.40 4.26
CA MET A 140 6.91 15.58 3.50
C MET A 140 5.96 15.86 2.32
N SER A 141 5.51 14.83 1.60
CA SER A 141 4.52 14.98 0.52
C SER A 141 3.20 15.56 1.04
N TYR A 142 2.74 15.07 2.19
CA TYR A 142 1.54 15.61 2.84
C TYR A 142 1.71 17.06 3.29
N LYS A 143 2.77 17.36 4.05
CA LYS A 143 3.05 18.70 4.55
C LYS A 143 3.16 19.72 3.42
N TYR A 144 3.74 19.31 2.28
CA TYR A 144 3.81 20.16 1.10
C TYR A 144 2.42 20.52 0.56
N THR A 145 1.49 19.56 0.47
CA THR A 145 0.15 19.80 -0.09
C THR A 145 -0.76 20.64 0.81
N ILE A 146 -0.48 20.68 2.10
CA ILE A 146 -1.21 21.53 3.07
C ILE A 146 -0.46 22.83 3.43
N GLU A 147 0.57 23.17 2.65
CA GLU A 147 1.37 24.38 2.79
C GLU A 147 2.06 24.54 4.16
N GLN A 148 2.37 23.43 4.82
CA GLN A 148 3.11 23.41 6.08
C GLN A 148 4.56 23.02 5.87
N PRO A 149 5.49 23.50 6.71
CA PRO A 149 6.88 23.08 6.68
C PRO A 149 7.00 21.59 7.03
N ALA A 150 7.90 20.88 6.35
CA ALA A 150 8.21 19.49 6.68
C ALA A 150 8.78 19.40 8.09
N ALA A 151 8.31 18.42 8.87
CA ALA A 151 8.90 18.09 10.15
C ALA A 151 9.99 17.02 9.96
N TYR A 152 11.12 17.20 10.66
CA TYR A 152 12.20 16.24 10.62
C TYR A 152 11.91 15.01 11.49
N PRO A 153 12.40 13.82 11.11
CA PRO A 153 12.28 12.62 11.94
C PRO A 153 13.04 12.76 13.26
N ARG A 154 12.57 12.03 14.26
CA ARG A 154 13.15 11.97 15.60
C ARG A 154 13.61 10.55 15.92
N ASN A 155 14.81 10.41 16.47
CA ASN A 155 15.41 9.09 16.74
C ASN A 155 14.92 8.46 18.04
N ASP A 156 14.20 9.20 18.88
CA ASP A 156 13.68 8.76 20.18
C ASP A 156 12.26 8.15 20.10
N LEU A 157 11.64 8.20 18.92
CA LEU A 157 10.29 7.68 18.69
C LEU A 157 10.32 6.31 18.00
N SER A 158 9.22 5.57 18.15
CA SER A 158 8.96 4.37 17.35
C SER A 158 8.78 4.73 15.87
N TYR A 159 8.79 3.74 14.98
CA TYR A 159 8.55 3.97 13.56
C TYR A 159 7.18 4.61 13.29
N ALA A 160 6.11 4.10 13.92
CA ALA A 160 4.76 4.66 13.82
C ALA A 160 4.65 6.03 14.48
N GLY A 161 5.21 6.19 15.68
CA GLY A 161 5.22 7.45 16.41
C GLY A 161 6.01 8.55 15.68
N ASN A 162 7.12 8.19 15.05
CA ASN A 162 7.91 9.11 14.24
C ASN A 162 7.15 9.54 12.98
N PHE A 163 6.43 8.62 12.32
CA PHE A 163 5.59 8.95 11.19
C PHE A 163 4.46 9.91 11.59
N LEU A 164 3.75 9.65 12.69
CA LEU A 164 2.72 10.55 13.23
C LEU A 164 3.27 11.93 13.58
N GLN A 165 4.44 11.97 14.23
CA GLN A 165 5.11 13.22 14.55
C GLN A 165 5.41 14.02 13.28
N MET A 166 5.97 13.40 12.24
CA MET A 166 6.25 14.08 10.98
C MET A 166 4.98 14.56 10.25
N LEU A 167 3.86 13.84 10.38
CA LEU A 167 2.58 14.24 9.79
C LEU A 167 1.96 15.45 10.49
N PHE A 168 2.03 15.50 11.83
CA PHE A 168 1.21 16.44 12.61
C PHE A 168 1.99 17.52 13.36
N ALA A 169 3.28 17.33 13.61
CA ALA A 169 4.08 18.35 14.30
C ALA A 169 4.11 19.67 13.53
N ILE A 170 4.00 20.78 14.27
CA ILE A 170 4.21 22.14 13.77
C ILE A 170 5.38 22.77 14.50
N PRO A 171 6.16 23.68 13.86
CA PRO A 171 7.39 24.20 14.46
C PRO A 171 7.21 24.95 15.78
N ALA A 172 6.04 25.54 15.99
CA ALA A 172 5.77 26.38 17.16
C ALA A 172 5.37 25.58 18.41
N GLU A 173 5.03 24.29 18.28
CA GLU A 173 4.45 23.52 19.36
C GLU A 173 5.15 22.17 19.54
N LYS A 174 5.17 21.69 20.79
CA LYS A 174 5.64 20.35 21.07
C LYS A 174 4.55 19.35 20.71
N TYR A 175 4.82 18.49 19.74
CA TYR A 175 3.91 17.37 19.43
C TYR A 175 3.89 16.37 20.59
N VAL A 176 2.70 16.08 21.10
CA VAL A 176 2.46 15.08 22.13
C VAL A 176 1.86 13.83 21.47
N LEU A 177 2.63 12.76 21.49
CA LEU A 177 2.21 11.49 20.91
C LEU A 177 1.14 10.83 21.78
N ASN A 178 -0.02 10.55 21.18
CA ASN A 178 -1.08 9.79 21.84
C ASN A 178 -0.81 8.29 21.66
N PRO A 179 -0.69 7.50 22.75
CA PRO A 179 -0.33 6.09 22.67
C PRO A 179 -1.40 5.23 21.97
N VAL A 180 -2.69 5.58 22.06
CA VAL A 180 -3.75 4.86 21.35
C VAL A 180 -3.64 5.08 19.85
N ILE A 181 -3.36 6.31 19.43
CA ILE A 181 -3.17 6.68 18.01
C ILE A 181 -1.87 6.05 17.48
N GLU A 182 -0.80 6.04 18.26
CA GLU A 182 0.46 5.38 17.91
C GLU A 182 0.27 3.88 17.67
N GLN A 183 -0.40 3.21 18.61
CA GLN A 183 -0.68 1.77 18.48
C GLN A 183 -1.58 1.49 17.27
N ALA A 184 -2.57 2.31 17.00
CA ALA A 184 -3.44 2.16 15.84
C ALA A 184 -2.67 2.34 14.52
N MET A 185 -1.78 3.33 14.43
CA MET A 185 -0.90 3.50 13.27
C MET A 185 0.02 2.30 13.10
N ASN A 186 0.64 1.81 14.18
CA ASN A 186 1.47 0.60 14.15
C ASN A 186 0.69 -0.60 13.59
N GLN A 187 -0.52 -0.85 14.08
CA GLN A 187 -1.36 -1.95 13.61
C GLN A 187 -1.75 -1.80 12.13
N ILE A 188 -2.06 -0.58 11.67
CA ILE A 188 -2.31 -0.32 10.25
C ILE A 188 -1.07 -0.69 9.42
N LEU A 189 0.13 -0.24 9.82
CA LEU A 189 1.35 -0.53 9.07
C LEU A 189 1.64 -2.04 9.02
N VAL A 190 1.50 -2.76 10.15
CA VAL A 190 1.67 -4.21 10.22
C VAL A 190 0.68 -4.95 9.33
N LEU A 191 -0.61 -4.61 9.41
CA LEU A 191 -1.67 -5.29 8.65
C LEU A 191 -1.63 -4.99 7.15
N HIS A 192 -0.94 -3.93 6.75
CA HIS A 192 -0.70 -3.59 5.34
C HIS A 192 0.69 -4.00 4.83
N ALA A 193 1.54 -4.60 5.66
CA ALA A 193 2.92 -4.96 5.31
C ALA A 193 3.02 -5.78 4.02
N ASP A 194 2.16 -6.78 3.84
CA ASP A 194 2.06 -7.55 2.60
C ASP A 194 0.68 -8.22 2.43
N HIS A 195 0.35 -8.56 1.19
CA HIS A 195 -0.82 -9.38 0.85
C HIS A 195 -0.55 -10.17 -0.44
N GLY A 196 0.59 -10.87 -0.47
CA GLY A 196 1.01 -11.71 -1.59
C GLY A 196 1.17 -10.95 -2.91
N GLN A 197 0.83 -11.59 -4.02
CA GLN A 197 0.94 -11.02 -5.37
C GLN A 197 -0.22 -10.09 -5.71
N CYS A 198 -0.43 -9.03 -4.92
CA CYS A 198 -1.35 -7.98 -5.31
C CYS A 198 -0.79 -7.17 -6.50
N ALA A 199 -1.60 -6.33 -7.13
CA ALA A 199 -1.21 -5.60 -8.33
C ALA A 199 0.11 -4.82 -8.17
N SER A 200 0.30 -4.12 -7.05
CA SER A 200 1.53 -3.36 -6.80
C SER A 200 2.74 -4.26 -6.55
N THR A 201 2.60 -5.36 -5.82
CA THR A 201 3.69 -6.33 -5.59
C THR A 201 4.11 -7.00 -6.91
N THR A 202 3.13 -7.41 -7.73
CA THR A 202 3.39 -7.94 -9.08
C THR A 202 4.10 -6.91 -9.95
N THR A 203 3.73 -5.62 -9.86
CA THR A 203 4.39 -4.54 -10.60
C THR A 203 5.83 -4.36 -10.16
N VAL A 204 6.13 -4.39 -8.85
CA VAL A 204 7.51 -4.33 -8.33
C VAL A 204 8.34 -5.50 -8.87
N ARG A 205 7.80 -6.72 -8.84
CA ARG A 205 8.48 -7.90 -9.38
C ARG A 205 8.65 -7.82 -10.90
N ALA A 206 7.64 -7.37 -11.62
CA ALA A 206 7.71 -7.19 -13.08
C ALA A 206 8.79 -6.19 -13.47
N ALA A 207 8.85 -5.03 -12.82
CA ALA A 207 9.91 -4.04 -13.03
C ALA A 207 11.30 -4.62 -12.65
N GLY A 208 11.40 -5.26 -11.48
CA GLY A 208 12.66 -5.86 -11.00
C GLY A 208 13.16 -7.00 -11.87
N SER A 209 12.27 -7.72 -12.58
CA SER A 209 12.64 -8.83 -13.46
C SER A 209 13.58 -8.44 -14.60
N SER A 210 13.66 -7.16 -14.94
CA SER A 210 14.59 -6.59 -15.91
C SER A 210 15.94 -6.18 -15.32
N GLY A 211 16.20 -6.44 -14.03
CA GLY A 211 17.38 -5.97 -13.31
C GLY A 211 17.29 -4.50 -12.85
N ALA A 212 16.09 -3.93 -12.81
CA ALA A 212 15.91 -2.56 -12.34
C ALA A 212 16.17 -2.43 -10.83
N ASN A 213 16.76 -1.29 -10.42
CA ASN A 213 17.08 -1.04 -9.03
C ASN A 213 15.81 -0.91 -8.15
N LEU A 214 15.96 -1.13 -6.85
CA LEU A 214 14.86 -1.18 -5.89
C LEU A 214 14.02 0.11 -5.88
N PHE A 215 14.63 1.29 -5.95
CA PHE A 215 13.89 2.57 -5.90
C PHE A 215 12.96 2.72 -7.09
N ALA A 216 13.43 2.40 -8.30
CA ALA A 216 12.61 2.42 -9.51
C ALA A 216 11.47 1.40 -9.45
N CYS A 217 11.76 0.18 -8.96
CA CYS A 217 10.75 -0.87 -8.82
C CYS A 217 9.64 -0.47 -7.83
N VAL A 218 10.01 0.12 -6.69
CA VAL A 218 9.01 0.56 -5.69
C VAL A 218 8.26 1.80 -6.16
N ALA A 219 8.87 2.71 -6.92
CA ALA A 219 8.15 3.80 -7.57
C ALA A 219 7.05 3.28 -8.53
N ALA A 220 7.34 2.22 -9.29
CA ALA A 220 6.34 1.55 -10.12
C ALA A 220 5.25 0.87 -9.27
N GLY A 221 5.62 0.26 -8.15
CA GLY A 221 4.68 -0.30 -7.17
C GLY A 221 3.74 0.76 -6.58
N LEU A 222 4.27 1.93 -6.23
CA LEU A 222 3.49 3.10 -5.76
C LEU A 222 2.47 3.55 -6.82
N ALA A 223 2.89 3.67 -8.08
CA ALA A 223 1.99 4.02 -9.18
C ALA A 223 0.85 3.02 -9.34
N SER A 224 1.13 1.72 -9.22
CA SER A 224 0.11 0.67 -9.24
C SER A 224 -0.80 0.72 -8.00
N LEU A 225 -0.23 0.97 -6.81
CA LEU A 225 -1.01 1.06 -5.57
C LEU A 225 -2.00 2.22 -5.61
N TRP A 226 -1.64 3.34 -6.21
CA TRP A 226 -2.50 4.54 -6.31
C TRP A 226 -3.78 4.30 -7.12
N GLY A 227 -3.83 3.26 -7.92
CA GLY A 227 -5.02 2.95 -8.73
C GLY A 227 -6.29 2.75 -7.88
N PRO A 228 -7.47 3.24 -8.36
CA PRO A 228 -8.74 3.18 -7.61
C PRO A 228 -9.23 1.74 -7.35
N MET A 229 -8.75 0.77 -8.11
CA MET A 229 -9.06 -0.65 -7.91
C MET A 229 -8.07 -1.36 -6.96
N HIS A 230 -7.14 -0.62 -6.35
CA HIS A 230 -6.15 -1.15 -5.43
C HIS A 230 -6.10 -0.29 -4.16
N GLY A 231 -5.04 0.44 -3.87
CA GLY A 231 -4.94 1.28 -2.67
C GLY A 231 -5.93 2.46 -2.64
N GLY A 232 -6.48 2.88 -3.78
CA GLY A 232 -7.55 3.88 -3.83
C GLY A 232 -8.93 3.40 -3.35
N ALA A 233 -9.08 2.13 -2.96
CA ALA A 233 -10.32 1.62 -2.37
C ALA A 233 -10.67 2.31 -1.04
N ASN A 234 -9.66 2.63 -0.23
CA ASN A 234 -9.84 3.39 1.02
C ASN A 234 -10.45 4.77 0.79
N GLU A 235 -10.01 5.48 -0.26
CA GLU A 235 -10.57 6.78 -0.66
C GLU A 235 -12.01 6.63 -1.17
N SER A 236 -12.31 5.53 -1.87
CA SER A 236 -13.65 5.24 -2.35
C SER A 236 -14.61 4.97 -1.20
N SER A 237 -14.16 4.25 -0.15
CA SER A 237 -14.93 4.05 1.09
C SER A 237 -15.25 5.37 1.77
N MET A 238 -14.29 6.29 1.84
CA MET A 238 -14.51 7.59 2.46
C MET A 238 -15.48 8.45 1.64
N ARG A 239 -15.34 8.49 0.32
CA ARG A 239 -16.29 9.21 -0.56
C ARG A 239 -17.72 8.70 -0.39
N MET A 240 -17.90 7.38 -0.29
CA MET A 240 -19.21 6.80 0.00
C MET A 240 -19.79 7.32 1.32
N LEU A 241 -18.97 7.37 2.40
CA LEU A 241 -19.41 7.90 3.70
C LEU A 241 -19.76 9.38 3.60
N GLU A 242 -19.07 10.16 2.77
CA GLU A 242 -19.34 11.57 2.53
C GLU A 242 -20.67 11.80 1.79
N GLU A 243 -21.09 10.88 0.91
CA GLU A 243 -22.39 10.93 0.21
C GLU A 243 -23.58 10.68 1.14
N ILE A 244 -23.38 10.06 2.31
CA ILE A 244 -24.42 9.80 3.30
C ILE A 244 -24.47 10.98 4.28
N GLU A 245 -25.44 11.87 4.10
CA GLU A 245 -25.52 13.13 4.83
C GLU A 245 -25.88 12.96 6.32
N SER A 246 -26.53 11.86 6.71
CA SER A 246 -26.90 11.57 8.10
C SER A 246 -27.10 10.08 8.35
N VAL A 247 -27.07 9.67 9.61
CA VAL A 247 -27.35 8.29 10.03
C VAL A 247 -28.74 7.82 9.57
N ASP A 248 -29.73 8.72 9.54
CA ASP A 248 -31.09 8.40 9.11
C ASP A 248 -31.19 8.00 7.63
N GLN A 249 -30.20 8.36 6.81
CA GLN A 249 -30.13 7.98 5.39
C GLN A 249 -29.51 6.59 5.17
N VAL A 250 -28.82 6.02 6.17
CA VAL A 250 -28.17 4.71 6.07
C VAL A 250 -29.12 3.62 5.57
N PRO A 251 -30.38 3.47 6.09
CA PRO A 251 -31.29 2.46 5.57
C PRO A 251 -31.68 2.64 4.10
N ALA A 252 -31.76 3.88 3.62
CA ALA A 252 -32.06 4.17 2.22
C ALA A 252 -30.87 3.80 1.32
N PHE A 253 -29.67 4.17 1.74
CA PHE A 253 -28.41 3.81 1.06
C PHE A 253 -28.25 2.28 0.95
N LEU A 254 -28.47 1.55 2.03
CA LEU A 254 -28.37 0.08 2.05
C LEU A 254 -29.43 -0.59 1.16
N ARG A 255 -30.63 -0.05 1.03
CA ARG A 255 -31.62 -0.55 0.06
C ARG A 255 -31.14 -0.42 -1.39
N GLN A 256 -30.40 0.66 -1.70
CA GLN A 256 -29.77 0.83 -3.01
C GLN A 256 -28.60 -0.13 -3.20
N ALA A 257 -27.77 -0.32 -2.19
CA ALA A 257 -26.64 -1.27 -2.20
C ALA A 257 -27.09 -2.71 -2.48
N LYS A 258 -28.27 -3.11 -1.96
CA LYS A 258 -28.87 -4.43 -2.26
C LYS A 258 -29.22 -4.63 -3.74
N ARG A 259 -29.36 -3.56 -4.52
CA ARG A 259 -29.66 -3.62 -5.97
C ARG A 259 -28.39 -3.77 -6.82
N ASP A 260 -27.23 -3.32 -6.32
CA ASP A 260 -25.94 -3.46 -6.99
C ASP A 260 -24.84 -3.90 -6.00
N PRO A 261 -24.76 -5.19 -5.67
CA PRO A 261 -23.74 -5.71 -4.75
C PRO A 261 -22.31 -5.51 -5.22
N GLN A 262 -22.09 -5.43 -6.53
CA GLN A 262 -20.76 -5.22 -7.09
C GLN A 262 -20.26 -3.78 -6.90
N ALA A 263 -21.14 -2.81 -7.04
CA ALA A 263 -20.82 -1.42 -6.67
C ALA A 263 -20.52 -1.32 -5.17
N PHE A 264 -21.31 -1.98 -4.31
CA PHE A 264 -21.11 -1.97 -2.86
C PHE A 264 -19.79 -2.60 -2.43
N ARG A 265 -19.36 -3.69 -3.08
CA ARG A 265 -18.03 -4.28 -2.87
C ARG A 265 -16.89 -3.30 -3.15
N ARG A 266 -17.02 -2.48 -4.19
CA ARG A 266 -16.02 -1.45 -4.53
C ARG A 266 -15.96 -0.31 -3.52
N LEU A 267 -16.93 -0.18 -2.65
CA LEU A 267 -17.02 0.84 -1.61
C LEU A 267 -16.46 0.37 -0.24
N GLY A 268 -15.72 -0.73 -0.21
CA GLY A 268 -15.07 -1.21 1.02
C GLY A 268 -15.87 -2.25 1.79
N PHE A 269 -16.78 -2.99 1.10
CA PHE A 269 -17.53 -4.08 1.71
C PHE A 269 -17.26 -5.40 0.98
N GLY A 270 -17.06 -6.47 1.77
CA GLY A 270 -16.71 -7.78 1.25
C GLY A 270 -15.24 -7.90 0.87
N ASN A 271 -14.83 -9.12 0.59
CA ASN A 271 -13.47 -9.44 0.13
C ASN A 271 -13.56 -10.51 -0.96
N SER A 272 -12.81 -10.32 -2.05
CA SER A 272 -12.78 -11.27 -3.17
C SER A 272 -11.76 -12.40 -2.98
N ARG A 273 -10.92 -12.33 -1.96
CA ARG A 273 -9.83 -13.28 -1.71
C ARG A 273 -10.16 -14.33 -0.67
N TYR A 274 -10.94 -14.00 0.36
CA TYR A 274 -11.30 -14.93 1.44
C TYR A 274 -12.74 -15.38 1.30
N ARG A 275 -12.97 -16.65 1.55
CA ARG A 275 -14.32 -17.25 1.49
C ARG A 275 -15.25 -16.66 2.54
N HIS A 276 -14.72 -16.39 3.74
CA HIS A 276 -15.49 -15.85 4.85
C HIS A 276 -15.14 -14.39 5.08
N ARG A 277 -14.08 -14.11 5.82
CA ARG A 277 -13.68 -12.76 6.22
C ARG A 277 -12.16 -12.61 6.19
N ASP A 278 -11.70 -11.41 5.85
CA ASP A 278 -10.29 -11.08 5.93
C ASP A 278 -9.85 -11.04 7.40
N PRO A 279 -8.84 -11.83 7.83
CA PRO A 279 -8.42 -11.90 9.24
C PRO A 279 -7.91 -10.56 9.79
N ARG A 280 -7.52 -9.65 8.92
CA ARG A 280 -7.08 -8.30 9.30
C ARG A 280 -8.24 -7.38 9.71
N ALA A 281 -9.43 -7.63 9.17
CA ALA A 281 -10.59 -6.77 9.38
C ALA A 281 -11.05 -6.76 10.85
N ASP A 282 -10.95 -7.89 11.56
CA ASP A 282 -11.34 -7.97 12.97
C ASP A 282 -10.44 -7.12 13.87
N ILE A 283 -9.12 -7.12 13.61
CA ILE A 283 -8.17 -6.31 14.37
C ILE A 283 -8.40 -4.82 14.09
N LEU A 284 -8.60 -4.45 12.82
CA LEU A 284 -8.87 -3.05 12.46
C LEU A 284 -10.21 -2.58 13.02
N ARG A 285 -11.22 -3.46 13.11
CA ARG A 285 -12.47 -3.18 13.78
C ARG A 285 -12.25 -2.84 15.27
N GLU A 286 -11.57 -3.72 16.01
CA GLU A 286 -11.23 -3.47 17.41
C GLU A 286 -10.43 -2.16 17.57
N THR A 287 -9.51 -1.92 16.65
CA THR A 287 -8.68 -0.70 16.64
C THR A 287 -9.51 0.54 16.36
N SER A 288 -10.45 0.49 15.39
CA SER A 288 -11.32 1.61 15.08
C SER A 288 -12.18 2.00 16.29
N HIS A 289 -12.77 1.03 16.98
CA HIS A 289 -13.56 1.28 18.19
C HIS A 289 -12.71 1.91 19.32
N ARG A 290 -11.46 1.47 19.52
CA ARG A 290 -10.55 2.08 20.50
C ARG A 290 -10.19 3.53 20.15
N VAL A 291 -9.86 3.77 18.88
CA VAL A 291 -9.55 5.12 18.41
C VAL A 291 -10.76 6.04 18.54
N LEU A 292 -11.96 5.59 18.17
CA LEU A 292 -13.18 6.37 18.31
C LEU A 292 -13.53 6.67 19.77
N ALA A 293 -13.28 5.74 20.69
CA ALA A 293 -13.45 5.98 22.12
C ALA A 293 -12.47 7.04 22.65
N GLU A 294 -11.24 7.10 22.09
CA GLU A 294 -10.21 8.07 22.49
C GLU A 294 -10.48 9.47 21.95
N VAL A 295 -10.82 9.60 20.64
CA VAL A 295 -10.99 10.91 20.00
C VAL A 295 -12.42 11.46 20.12
N GLY A 296 -13.40 10.62 20.47
CA GLY A 296 -14.83 10.94 20.51
C GLY A 296 -15.51 10.82 19.14
N MET A 297 -16.84 10.66 19.17
CA MET A 297 -17.68 10.46 17.96
C MET A 297 -18.45 11.74 17.59
N SER A 298 -17.80 12.88 17.61
CA SER A 298 -18.43 14.16 17.21
C SER A 298 -18.54 14.32 15.69
N ASP A 299 -17.73 13.61 14.92
CA ASP A 299 -17.74 13.67 13.45
C ASP A 299 -18.90 12.84 12.88
N ARG A 300 -19.72 13.47 12.04
CA ARG A 300 -20.85 12.84 11.34
C ARG A 300 -20.45 11.60 10.54
N LEU A 301 -19.31 11.65 9.84
CA LEU A 301 -18.87 10.53 9.01
C LEU A 301 -18.57 9.29 9.84
N LEU A 302 -18.01 9.48 11.04
CA LEU A 302 -17.74 8.38 11.96
C LEU A 302 -19.04 7.77 12.51
N GLN A 303 -20.05 8.58 12.79
CA GLN A 303 -21.37 8.09 13.19
C GLN A 303 -22.04 7.28 12.07
N VAL A 304 -22.00 7.76 10.83
CA VAL A 304 -22.50 7.05 9.64
C VAL A 304 -21.74 5.73 9.43
N ALA A 305 -20.42 5.74 9.59
CA ALA A 305 -19.61 4.53 9.46
C ALA A 305 -20.00 3.44 10.45
N MET A 306 -20.22 3.81 11.72
CA MET A 306 -20.65 2.87 12.75
C MET A 306 -22.06 2.33 12.50
N ALA A 307 -22.98 3.16 12.04
CA ALA A 307 -24.32 2.72 11.67
C ALA A 307 -24.32 1.76 10.47
N LEU A 308 -23.43 1.98 9.49
CA LEU A 308 -23.22 1.06 8.36
C LEU A 308 -22.63 -0.26 8.81
N GLU A 309 -21.62 -0.23 9.70
CA GLU A 309 -21.02 -1.42 10.28
C GLU A 309 -22.08 -2.29 10.95
N ASP A 310 -22.90 -1.69 11.83
CA ASP A 310 -23.94 -2.40 12.57
C ASP A 310 -24.88 -3.16 11.65
N VAL A 311 -25.39 -2.50 10.60
CA VAL A 311 -26.30 -3.15 9.66
C VAL A 311 -25.56 -4.20 8.82
N ALA A 312 -24.37 -3.92 8.32
CA ALA A 312 -23.62 -4.88 7.50
C ALA A 312 -23.22 -6.17 8.25
N LEU A 313 -23.12 -6.09 9.59
CA LEU A 313 -22.81 -7.26 10.43
C LEU A 313 -24.06 -8.01 10.93
N THR A 314 -25.24 -7.42 10.84
CA THR A 314 -26.47 -7.97 11.43
C THR A 314 -27.56 -8.29 10.40
N ASP A 315 -27.65 -7.55 9.31
CA ASP A 315 -28.67 -7.80 8.26
C ASP A 315 -28.32 -9.08 7.47
N PRO A 316 -29.23 -10.08 7.43
CA PRO A 316 -28.99 -11.38 6.77
C PRO A 316 -28.51 -11.26 5.32
N TYR A 317 -29.01 -10.27 4.57
CA TYR A 317 -28.59 -10.08 3.18
C TYR A 317 -27.09 -9.83 3.06
N PHE A 318 -26.52 -8.95 3.92
CA PHE A 318 -25.09 -8.63 3.86
C PHE A 318 -24.24 -9.77 4.39
N VAL A 319 -24.69 -10.43 5.45
CA VAL A 319 -24.01 -11.60 6.04
C VAL A 319 -23.96 -12.75 5.03
N ASP A 320 -25.09 -13.12 4.43
CA ASP A 320 -25.20 -14.27 3.51
C ASP A 320 -24.41 -14.03 2.20
N ASN A 321 -24.27 -12.78 1.77
CA ASN A 321 -23.52 -12.41 0.58
C ASN A 321 -22.04 -12.07 0.87
N GLY A 322 -21.56 -12.19 2.12
CA GLY A 322 -20.18 -11.90 2.53
C GLY A 322 -19.81 -10.42 2.32
N LEU A 323 -20.76 -9.50 2.53
CA LEU A 323 -20.60 -8.07 2.35
C LEU A 323 -20.30 -7.36 3.70
N SER A 324 -19.46 -7.97 4.52
CA SER A 324 -18.97 -7.34 5.77
C SER A 324 -17.99 -6.20 5.47
N PRO A 325 -17.85 -5.22 6.39
CA PRO A 325 -16.85 -4.16 6.25
C PRO A 325 -15.45 -4.74 6.10
N SER A 326 -14.69 -4.21 5.15
CA SER A 326 -13.36 -4.68 4.79
C SER A 326 -12.23 -4.01 5.56
N VAL A 327 -11.01 -4.44 5.31
CA VAL A 327 -9.78 -3.77 5.76
C VAL A 327 -9.77 -2.31 5.34
N ASP A 328 -10.17 -2.01 4.10
CA ASP A 328 -10.17 -0.65 3.56
C ASP A 328 -11.16 0.26 4.27
N PHE A 329 -12.35 -0.26 4.60
CA PHE A 329 -13.36 0.48 5.37
C PHE A 329 -12.83 0.88 6.76
N TYR A 330 -12.35 -0.08 7.55
CA TYR A 330 -11.87 0.22 8.91
C TYR A 330 -10.62 1.10 8.90
N THR A 331 -9.71 0.87 7.95
CA THR A 331 -8.54 1.75 7.79
C THR A 331 -8.97 3.18 7.49
N ALA A 332 -9.95 3.38 6.60
CA ALA A 332 -10.48 4.71 6.28
C ALA A 332 -11.09 5.39 7.52
N VAL A 333 -11.89 4.67 8.32
CA VAL A 333 -12.47 5.17 9.58
C VAL A 333 -11.39 5.60 10.56
N ILE A 334 -10.36 4.75 10.78
CA ILE A 334 -9.27 5.06 11.72
C ILE A 334 -8.48 6.30 11.25
N LEU A 335 -8.10 6.35 9.97
CA LEU A 335 -7.31 7.47 9.45
C LEU A 335 -8.11 8.77 9.44
N LYS A 336 -9.41 8.71 9.18
CA LYS A 336 -10.31 9.87 9.32
C LYS A 336 -10.39 10.34 10.77
N ALA A 337 -10.53 9.43 11.72
CA ALA A 337 -10.54 9.75 13.16
C ALA A 337 -9.21 10.37 13.63
N MET A 338 -8.10 10.04 12.96
CA MET A 338 -6.79 10.69 13.15
C MET A 338 -6.67 12.06 12.46
N ASN A 339 -7.73 12.59 11.83
CA ASN A 339 -7.72 13.82 11.05
C ASN A 339 -6.83 13.79 9.79
N LEU A 340 -6.59 12.64 9.21
CA LEU A 340 -5.92 12.52 7.91
C LEU A 340 -6.94 12.69 6.78
N PRO A 341 -6.63 13.47 5.73
CA PRO A 341 -7.48 13.56 4.55
C PRO A 341 -7.43 12.25 3.75
N SER A 342 -8.48 11.95 3.01
CA SER A 342 -8.62 10.73 2.22
C SER A 342 -7.46 10.53 1.23
N SER A 343 -6.89 11.61 0.68
CA SER A 343 -5.71 11.58 -0.19
C SER A 343 -4.47 10.97 0.46
N MET A 344 -4.43 10.86 1.79
CA MET A 344 -3.34 10.23 2.55
C MET A 344 -3.54 8.73 2.80
N PHE A 345 -4.70 8.18 2.53
CA PHE A 345 -5.00 6.78 2.89
C PHE A 345 -4.13 5.80 2.10
N ALA A 346 -4.05 5.95 0.78
CA ALA A 346 -3.15 5.16 -0.06
C ALA A 346 -1.67 5.38 0.31
N VAL A 347 -1.31 6.58 0.77
CA VAL A 347 0.05 6.92 1.24
C VAL A 347 0.42 6.11 2.50
N VAL A 348 -0.47 6.05 3.49
CA VAL A 348 -0.26 5.26 4.71
C VAL A 348 -0.12 3.77 4.36
N THR A 349 -1.00 3.27 3.49
CA THR A 349 -0.91 1.89 2.97
C THR A 349 0.44 1.63 2.30
N ALA A 350 0.96 2.58 1.51
CA ALA A 350 2.26 2.48 0.85
C ALA A 350 3.43 2.40 1.85
N VAL A 351 3.38 3.16 2.94
CA VAL A 351 4.41 3.10 4.00
C VAL A 351 4.47 1.69 4.59
N GLY A 352 3.34 1.10 4.98
CA GLY A 352 3.29 -0.28 5.47
C GLY A 352 3.74 -1.30 4.42
N ARG A 353 3.23 -1.19 3.18
CA ARG A 353 3.48 -2.13 2.08
C ARG A 353 4.93 -2.12 1.58
N THR A 354 5.69 -1.09 1.89
CA THR A 354 7.10 -0.96 1.46
C THR A 354 7.93 -2.17 1.83
N VAL A 355 7.78 -2.71 3.04
CA VAL A 355 8.55 -3.88 3.48
C VAL A 355 8.20 -5.12 2.66
N GLY A 356 6.91 -5.34 2.33
CA GLY A 356 6.48 -6.44 1.47
C GLY A 356 7.08 -6.32 0.07
N TRP A 357 7.06 -5.13 -0.53
CA TRP A 357 7.69 -4.90 -1.84
C TRP A 357 9.18 -5.17 -1.83
N VAL A 358 9.87 -4.69 -0.79
CA VAL A 358 11.31 -4.93 -0.61
C VAL A 358 11.61 -6.42 -0.44
N ALA A 359 10.83 -7.12 0.39
CA ALA A 359 11.01 -8.56 0.61
C ALA A 359 10.80 -9.35 -0.68
N HIS A 360 9.74 -9.07 -1.45
CA HIS A 360 9.48 -9.72 -2.74
C HIS A 360 10.53 -9.40 -3.81
N TRP A 361 11.04 -8.17 -3.82
CA TRP A 361 12.13 -7.79 -4.70
C TRP A 361 13.43 -8.53 -4.33
N ASN A 362 13.80 -8.58 -3.05
CA ASN A 362 14.96 -9.32 -2.57
C ASN A 362 14.87 -10.82 -2.86
N GLU A 363 13.68 -11.42 -2.64
CA GLU A 363 13.45 -12.85 -2.89
C GLU A 363 13.73 -13.23 -4.34
N MET A 364 13.29 -12.42 -5.31
CA MET A 364 13.53 -12.73 -6.72
C MET A 364 15.01 -12.67 -7.13
N HIS A 365 15.85 -11.96 -6.37
CA HIS A 365 17.31 -11.91 -6.59
C HIS A 365 18.08 -13.04 -5.89
N GLN A 366 17.40 -13.99 -5.23
CA GLN A 366 18.03 -15.20 -4.66
C GLN A 366 18.21 -16.31 -5.70
N ALA A 367 17.63 -16.17 -6.88
CA ALA A 367 17.74 -17.06 -8.02
C ALA A 367 18.05 -16.26 -9.29
N PRO A 368 18.52 -16.90 -10.36
CA PRO A 368 18.73 -16.21 -11.64
C PRO A 368 17.46 -15.51 -12.12
N LEU A 369 17.57 -14.23 -12.43
CA LEU A 369 16.43 -13.42 -12.88
C LEU A 369 15.86 -13.95 -14.20
N THR A 370 14.53 -14.07 -14.22
CA THR A 370 13.79 -14.35 -15.44
C THR A 370 12.90 -13.16 -15.76
N ILE A 371 13.14 -12.53 -16.90
CA ILE A 371 12.36 -11.35 -17.32
C ILE A 371 10.88 -11.71 -17.52
N TYR A 372 9.99 -10.94 -16.95
CA TYR A 372 8.55 -11.08 -17.14
C TYR A 372 8.16 -10.62 -18.53
N ARG A 373 7.83 -11.59 -19.37
CA ARG A 373 7.41 -11.37 -20.74
C ARG A 373 6.20 -12.22 -21.07
N PRO A 374 5.00 -11.82 -20.57
CA PRO A 374 3.79 -12.57 -20.87
C PRO A 374 3.51 -12.59 -22.38
N ARG A 375 2.87 -13.65 -22.84
CA ARG A 375 2.37 -13.71 -24.21
C ARG A 375 1.09 -12.91 -24.33
N GLN A 376 0.84 -12.40 -25.54
CA GLN A 376 -0.43 -11.80 -25.89
C GLN A 376 -1.08 -12.62 -27.02
N ILE A 377 -2.41 -12.68 -27.03
CA ILE A 377 -3.21 -13.13 -28.16
C ILE A 377 -3.45 -11.92 -29.03
N TYR A 378 -2.90 -11.91 -30.23
CA TYR A 378 -3.13 -10.84 -31.17
C TYR A 378 -4.53 -10.99 -31.81
N VAL A 379 -5.36 -9.96 -31.68
CA VAL A 379 -6.73 -9.91 -32.21
C VAL A 379 -6.93 -8.78 -33.23
N GLY A 380 -5.85 -8.14 -33.65
CA GLY A 380 -5.87 -7.10 -34.67
C GLY A 380 -5.94 -7.67 -36.10
N GLU A 381 -5.80 -6.79 -37.06
CA GLU A 381 -5.79 -7.14 -38.50
C GLU A 381 -4.62 -8.03 -38.86
N GLY A 382 -4.80 -8.89 -39.88
CA GLY A 382 -3.74 -9.69 -40.47
C GLY A 382 -2.68 -8.83 -41.16
N TYR A 383 -1.76 -9.50 -41.88
CA TYR A 383 -0.73 -8.83 -42.65
C TYR A 383 -1.35 -7.85 -43.63
N ARG A 384 -0.89 -6.59 -43.63
CA ARG A 384 -1.28 -5.53 -44.59
C ARG A 384 -0.03 -4.80 -45.04
N ASP A 385 0.09 -4.59 -46.37
CA ASP A 385 1.14 -3.74 -46.90
C ASP A 385 0.91 -2.28 -46.51
N TYR A 386 1.97 -1.63 -46.08
CA TYR A 386 1.93 -0.21 -45.79
C TYR A 386 2.02 0.59 -47.08
N VAL A 387 0.96 1.30 -47.44
CA VAL A 387 0.96 2.26 -48.51
C VAL A 387 1.22 3.65 -47.97
N SER A 388 2.39 4.22 -48.31
CA SER A 388 2.75 5.57 -47.88
C SER A 388 1.82 6.63 -48.48
N ARG A 389 1.41 7.60 -47.67
CA ARG A 389 0.71 8.79 -48.17
C ARG A 389 1.52 9.59 -49.21
N ARG A 390 2.84 9.34 -49.33
CA ARG A 390 3.75 9.95 -50.32
C ARG A 390 4.05 9.01 -51.49
N GLY A 391 3.36 7.89 -51.61
CA GLY A 391 3.65 6.83 -52.58
C GLY A 391 3.59 7.20 -54.03
N GLU A 392 2.97 8.35 -54.37
CA GLU A 392 2.96 8.86 -55.75
C GLU A 392 4.21 9.70 -56.14
N ARG A 393 5.04 10.10 -55.16
CA ARG A 393 6.24 10.90 -55.45
C ARG A 393 7.52 10.09 -55.66
N SER A 394 7.51 8.82 -55.38
CA SER A 394 8.70 7.96 -55.51
C SER A 394 8.85 7.32 -56.90
N ALA A 395 7.83 7.40 -57.75
CA ALA A 395 7.88 6.86 -59.11
C ALA A 395 8.48 7.82 -60.15
N GLU A 396 8.61 9.13 -59.82
CA GLU A 396 9.17 10.14 -60.72
C GLU A 396 10.67 10.41 -60.56
N LEU A 397 11.36 9.65 -59.68
CA LEU A 397 12.78 9.80 -59.38
C LEU A 397 13.61 8.54 -59.74
N ARG A 398 13.21 7.78 -60.75
CA ARG A 398 14.07 6.74 -61.38
C ARG A 398 14.26 7.01 -62.86
#